data_812d1dcbe003dcec83d02e77171af9fc
#
_entry.id   812d1dcbe003dcec83d02e77171af9fc
#
_cell.length_a   1.000
_cell.length_b   1.000
_cell.length_c   1.000
_cell.angle_alpha   90.00
_cell.angle_beta   90.00
_cell.angle_gamma   90.00
#
_symmetry.space_group_name_H-M   'P 1'
#
loop_
_entity.id
_entity.type
_entity.pdbx_description
1 polymer ?
#
loop_
_entity_poly.entity_id
_entity_poly.type
_entity_poly.pdbx_seq_one_letter_code
_entity_poly.pdbx_strand_id
1 'polypeptide(L)'
;MRSFTNNVLPTVSVTQKALETFCEKKSGRIITVLTSYVVGVPPLGYSLYASTKAYLAQMAKSWAKEYGKMGITSNCVSPEFMRTGFTVGTDTRVIEQMEASHPLKRLLRPQDVADVIASLAYASPHLNGVNIPINAGMQMI
;
A
#
# COMPACT_ATOMS: atom_id res chain seq x y z
N MET A 1 -19.15 -7.06 -2.20
CA MET A 1 -18.49 -7.89 -3.22
C MET A 1 -17.63 -7.10 -4.20
N ARG A 2 -18.06 -5.98 -4.79
CA ARG A 2 -17.26 -5.16 -5.74
C ARG A 2 -15.87 -4.78 -5.24
N SER A 3 -15.70 -4.44 -3.96
CA SER A 3 -14.38 -4.05 -3.41
C SER A 3 -13.36 -5.19 -3.46
N PHE A 4 -13.76 -6.42 -3.16
CA PHE A 4 -12.89 -7.58 -3.26
C PHE A 4 -12.48 -7.88 -4.70
N THR A 5 -13.47 -7.92 -5.61
CA THR A 5 -13.26 -8.19 -7.03
C THR A 5 -12.34 -7.15 -7.67
N ASN A 6 -12.48 -5.88 -7.31
CA ASN A 6 -11.70 -4.80 -7.94
C ASN A 6 -10.31 -4.60 -7.31
N ASN A 7 -10.10 -4.97 -6.05
CA ASN A 7 -8.83 -4.73 -5.36
C ASN A 7 -8.00 -6.01 -5.16
N VAL A 8 -8.64 -7.12 -4.82
CA VAL A 8 -7.92 -8.34 -4.45
C VAL A 8 -7.62 -9.21 -5.66
N LEU A 9 -8.63 -9.59 -6.43
CA LEU A 9 -8.44 -10.53 -7.53
C LEU A 9 -7.40 -10.07 -8.56
N PRO A 10 -7.45 -8.82 -9.09
CA PRO A 10 -6.45 -8.37 -10.05
C PRO A 10 -5.04 -8.35 -9.46
N THR A 11 -4.89 -7.88 -8.21
CA THR A 11 -3.59 -7.83 -7.55
C THR A 11 -2.98 -9.22 -7.39
N VAL A 12 -3.77 -10.19 -6.93
CA VAL A 12 -3.31 -11.58 -6.75
C VAL A 12 -2.96 -12.20 -8.11
N SER A 13 -3.83 -12.07 -9.11
CA SER A 13 -3.60 -12.65 -10.45
C SER A 13 -2.36 -12.09 -11.13
N VAL A 14 -2.18 -10.76 -11.12
CA VAL A 14 -0.99 -10.11 -11.69
C VAL A 14 0.28 -10.53 -10.94
N THR A 15 0.23 -10.57 -9.61
CA THR A 15 1.38 -10.98 -8.80
C THR A 15 1.76 -12.44 -9.06
N GLN A 16 0.78 -13.35 -9.13
CA GLN A 16 1.05 -14.76 -9.45
C GLN A 16 1.73 -14.90 -10.82
N LYS A 17 1.25 -14.16 -11.83
CA LYS A 17 1.87 -14.20 -13.16
C LYS A 17 3.29 -13.61 -13.17
N ALA A 18 3.52 -12.52 -12.44
CA ALA A 18 4.85 -11.94 -12.29
C ALA A 18 5.82 -12.89 -11.57
N LEU A 19 5.34 -13.60 -10.56
CA LEU A 19 6.15 -14.56 -9.79
C LEU A 19 6.72 -15.68 -10.66
N GLU A 20 6.02 -16.15 -11.69
CA GLU A 20 6.57 -17.13 -12.64
C GLU A 20 7.90 -16.62 -13.21
N THR A 21 7.90 -15.42 -13.80
CA THR A 21 9.11 -14.80 -14.37
C THR A 21 10.16 -14.47 -13.32
N PHE A 22 9.74 -13.99 -12.13
CA PHE A 22 10.66 -13.65 -11.07
C PHE A 22 11.39 -14.88 -10.51
N CYS A 23 10.71 -16.01 -10.40
CA CYS A 23 11.31 -17.28 -9.97
C CYS A 23 12.37 -17.78 -10.96
N GLU A 24 12.08 -17.70 -12.25
CA GLU A 24 13.04 -18.05 -13.31
C GLU A 24 14.30 -17.17 -13.24
N LYS A 25 14.11 -15.86 -13.08
CA LYS A 25 15.20 -14.88 -12.99
C LYS A 25 15.91 -14.86 -11.63
N LYS A 26 15.35 -15.52 -10.61
CA LYS A 26 15.80 -15.44 -9.21
C LYS A 26 15.95 -13.99 -8.72
N SER A 27 15.07 -13.13 -9.16
CA SER A 27 15.05 -11.69 -8.82
C SER A 27 13.67 -11.10 -9.08
N GLY A 28 13.16 -10.31 -8.15
CA GLY A 28 11.90 -9.59 -8.31
C GLY A 28 11.61 -8.65 -7.16
N ARG A 29 10.78 -7.66 -7.43
CA ARG A 29 10.29 -6.71 -6.43
C ARG A 29 8.77 -6.60 -6.53
N ILE A 30 8.08 -6.95 -5.46
CA ILE A 30 6.63 -6.77 -5.31
C ILE A 30 6.43 -5.61 -4.34
N ILE A 31 5.74 -4.57 -4.77
CA ILE A 31 5.41 -3.42 -3.92
C ILE A 31 3.90 -3.24 -3.99
N THR A 32 3.23 -3.53 -2.88
CA THR A 32 1.77 -3.47 -2.78
C THR A 32 1.34 -2.16 -2.14
N VAL A 33 0.53 -1.38 -2.86
CA VAL A 33 -0.05 -0.13 -2.33
C VAL A 33 -1.30 -0.47 -1.52
N LEU A 34 -1.21 -0.25 -0.22
CA LEU A 34 -2.29 -0.47 0.75
C LEU A 34 -3.01 0.86 1.08
N THR A 35 -3.24 1.10 2.36
CA THR A 35 -3.82 2.32 2.93
C THR A 35 -3.42 2.42 4.40
N SER A 36 -3.35 3.60 4.95
CA SER A 36 -3.16 3.83 6.40
C SER A 36 -4.25 3.14 7.26
N TYR A 37 -5.40 2.84 6.68
CA TYR A 37 -6.50 2.13 7.38
C TYR A 37 -6.15 0.68 7.78
N VAL A 38 -5.09 0.08 7.23
CA VAL A 38 -4.58 -1.23 7.69
C VAL A 38 -3.60 -1.11 8.86
N VAL A 39 -3.14 0.11 9.13
CA VAL A 39 -2.25 0.42 10.25
C VAL A 39 -3.06 0.85 11.48
N GLY A 40 -4.09 1.66 11.27
CA GLY A 40 -4.97 2.17 12.31
C GLY A 40 -6.40 1.68 12.19
N VAL A 41 -7.33 2.44 12.76
CA VAL A 41 -8.77 2.16 12.68
C VAL A 41 -9.37 2.89 11.47
N PRO A 42 -10.04 2.19 10.54
CA PRO A 42 -10.66 2.83 9.40
C PRO A 42 -11.84 3.71 9.82
N PRO A 43 -12.12 4.79 9.09
CA PRO A 43 -13.32 5.59 9.30
C PRO A 43 -14.61 4.78 9.08
N LEU A 44 -15.73 5.30 9.58
CA LEU A 44 -17.04 4.70 9.33
C LEU A 44 -17.32 4.54 7.83
N GLY A 45 -17.86 3.38 7.44
CA GLY A 45 -18.17 3.05 6.05
C GLY A 45 -17.01 2.45 5.24
N TYR A 46 -15.79 2.41 5.77
CA TYR A 46 -14.61 1.88 5.05
C TYR A 46 -14.23 0.45 5.42
N SER A 47 -15.03 -0.26 6.22
CA SER A 47 -14.72 -1.61 6.71
C SER A 47 -14.37 -2.60 5.58
N LEU A 48 -15.20 -2.69 4.53
CA LEU A 48 -14.96 -3.58 3.40
C LEU A 48 -13.67 -3.22 2.64
N TYR A 49 -13.44 -1.94 2.39
CA TYR A 49 -12.23 -1.47 1.72
C TYR A 49 -10.99 -1.80 2.56
N ALA A 50 -10.98 -1.43 3.84
CA ALA A 50 -9.88 -1.71 4.74
C ALA A 50 -9.60 -3.22 4.85
N SER A 51 -10.65 -4.06 4.93
CA SER A 51 -10.50 -5.51 4.97
C SER A 51 -9.87 -6.07 3.69
N THR A 52 -10.20 -5.54 2.51
CA THR A 52 -9.54 -5.98 1.26
C THR A 52 -8.06 -5.60 1.24
N LYS A 53 -7.70 -4.44 1.78
CA LYS A 53 -6.30 -4.02 1.90
C LYS A 53 -5.55 -4.79 2.98
N ALA A 54 -6.20 -5.15 4.08
CA ALA A 54 -5.62 -6.03 5.11
C ALA A 54 -5.35 -7.45 4.56
N TYR A 55 -6.26 -7.98 3.74
CA TYR A 55 -6.02 -9.23 3.02
C TYR A 55 -4.75 -9.16 2.16
N LEU A 56 -4.59 -8.09 1.36
CA LEU A 56 -3.41 -7.91 0.53
C LEU A 56 -2.13 -7.71 1.36
N ALA A 57 -2.22 -7.06 2.52
CA ALA A 57 -1.09 -6.93 3.44
C ALA A 57 -0.61 -8.31 3.93
N GLN A 58 -1.54 -9.21 4.27
CA GLN A 58 -1.19 -10.56 4.68
C GLN A 58 -0.62 -11.38 3.51
N MET A 59 -1.19 -11.25 2.31
CA MET A 59 -0.64 -11.88 1.10
C MET A 59 0.79 -11.43 0.83
N ALA A 60 1.07 -10.13 0.95
CA ALA A 60 2.42 -9.59 0.74
C ALA A 60 3.44 -10.18 1.73
N LYS A 61 3.07 -10.35 3.00
CA LYS A 61 3.92 -11.03 4.00
C LYS A 61 4.17 -12.50 3.63
N SER A 62 3.15 -13.20 3.16
CA SER A 62 3.28 -14.59 2.71
C SER A 62 4.24 -14.68 1.53
N TRP A 63 4.08 -13.85 0.51
CA TRP A 63 5.00 -13.79 -0.63
C TRP A 63 6.43 -13.47 -0.23
N ALA A 64 6.64 -12.53 0.71
CA ALA A 64 7.96 -12.22 1.24
C ALA A 64 8.64 -13.47 1.83
N LYS A 65 7.90 -14.27 2.60
CA LYS A 65 8.40 -15.48 3.24
C LYS A 65 8.62 -16.62 2.24
N GLU A 66 7.68 -16.85 1.35
CA GLU A 66 7.70 -17.96 0.40
C GLU A 66 8.79 -17.81 -0.66
N TYR A 67 8.94 -16.58 -1.19
CA TYR A 67 9.79 -16.30 -2.34
C TYR A 67 11.12 -15.60 -2.00
N GLY A 68 11.34 -15.22 -0.74
CA GLY A 68 12.56 -14.54 -0.31
C GLY A 68 13.84 -15.30 -0.64
N LYS A 69 13.84 -16.63 -0.49
CA LYS A 69 14.96 -17.51 -0.85
C LYS A 69 15.31 -17.50 -2.35
N MET A 70 14.41 -17.00 -3.19
CA MET A 70 14.63 -16.85 -4.64
C MET A 70 15.05 -15.43 -5.03
N GLY A 71 15.44 -14.58 -4.06
CA GLY A 71 15.84 -13.21 -4.33
C GLY A 71 14.67 -12.26 -4.64
N ILE A 72 13.45 -12.67 -4.33
CA ILE A 72 12.23 -11.86 -4.54
C ILE A 72 11.83 -11.21 -3.22
N THR A 73 11.61 -9.89 -3.24
CA THR A 73 11.08 -9.17 -2.08
C THR A 73 9.64 -8.75 -2.29
N SER A 74 8.88 -8.71 -1.21
CA SER A 74 7.49 -8.26 -1.21
C SER A 74 7.27 -7.32 -0.04
N ASN A 75 7.08 -6.04 -0.34
CA ASN A 75 6.89 -4.97 0.63
C ASN A 75 5.60 -4.20 0.35
N CYS A 76 5.14 -3.46 1.34
CA CYS A 76 3.94 -2.65 1.23
C CYS A 76 4.23 -1.18 1.53
N VAL A 77 3.43 -0.32 0.94
CA VAL A 77 3.31 1.08 1.35
C VAL A 77 1.87 1.36 1.76
N SER A 78 1.68 2.06 2.85
CA SER A 78 0.37 2.42 3.40
C SER A 78 0.20 3.93 3.43
N PRO A 79 -0.17 4.54 2.28
CA PRO A 79 -0.42 5.97 2.23
C PRO A 79 -1.69 6.34 2.99
N GLU A 80 -1.70 7.54 3.57
CA GLU A 80 -2.88 8.18 4.09
C GLU A 80 -3.75 8.78 2.96
N PHE A 81 -4.77 9.57 3.35
CA PHE A 81 -5.65 10.22 2.41
C PHE A 81 -4.87 11.18 1.50
N MET A 82 -5.12 11.08 0.21
CA MET A 82 -4.57 11.98 -0.80
C MET A 82 -5.65 12.35 -1.84
N ARG A 83 -5.52 13.51 -2.45
CA ARG A 83 -6.41 13.93 -3.54
C ARG A 83 -6.03 13.18 -4.83
N THR A 84 -6.91 12.32 -5.27
CA THR A 84 -6.77 11.54 -6.51
C THR A 84 -8.12 11.43 -7.20
N GLY A 85 -8.18 10.85 -8.38
CA GLY A 85 -9.45 10.53 -9.04
C GLY A 85 -10.38 9.66 -8.20
N PHE A 86 -9.84 8.86 -7.26
CA PHE A 86 -10.63 8.05 -6.33
C PHE A 86 -11.32 8.87 -5.24
N THR A 87 -10.80 10.04 -4.91
CA THR A 87 -11.31 10.93 -3.85
C THR A 87 -12.04 12.16 -4.41
N VAL A 88 -12.28 12.21 -5.72
CA VAL A 88 -13.13 13.22 -6.35
C VAL A 88 -14.54 13.14 -5.75
N GLY A 89 -15.05 14.27 -5.28
CA GLY A 89 -16.36 14.36 -4.61
C GLY A 89 -16.29 14.40 -3.08
N THR A 90 -15.11 14.29 -2.49
CA THR A 90 -14.94 14.62 -1.05
C THR A 90 -15.23 16.10 -0.82
N ASP A 91 -16.06 16.42 0.18
CA ASP A 91 -16.41 17.80 0.53
C ASP A 91 -15.14 18.63 0.82
N THR A 92 -15.05 19.81 0.21
CA THR A 92 -13.91 20.72 0.37
C THR A 92 -13.67 21.08 1.84
N ARG A 93 -14.71 21.23 2.65
CA ARG A 93 -14.58 21.50 4.09
C ARG A 93 -13.89 20.37 4.84
N VAL A 94 -14.17 19.12 4.46
CA VAL A 94 -13.51 17.94 5.04
C VAL A 94 -12.02 17.95 4.67
N ILE A 95 -11.72 18.29 3.42
CA ILE A 95 -10.33 18.39 2.95
C ILE A 95 -9.58 19.48 3.72
N GLU A 96 -10.16 20.67 3.87
CA GLU A 96 -9.58 21.79 4.62
C GLU A 96 -9.32 21.42 6.09
N GLN A 97 -10.25 20.72 6.74
CA GLN A 97 -10.09 20.21 8.10
C GLN A 97 -8.94 19.18 8.19
N MET A 98 -8.85 18.27 7.21
CA MET A 98 -7.77 17.30 7.14
C MET A 98 -6.41 17.99 6.98
N GLU A 99 -6.30 18.98 6.09
CA GLU A 99 -5.08 19.77 5.91
C GLU A 99 -4.71 20.57 7.16
N ALA A 100 -5.68 21.20 7.81
CA ALA A 100 -5.46 21.97 9.02
C ALA A 100 -4.97 21.11 10.20
N SER A 101 -5.45 19.86 10.30
CA SER A 101 -5.03 18.91 11.34
C SER A 101 -3.73 18.17 11.00
N HIS A 102 -3.35 18.14 9.72
CA HIS A 102 -2.17 17.42 9.26
C HIS A 102 -0.87 18.07 9.79
N PRO A 103 0.13 17.29 10.24
CA PRO A 103 1.41 17.83 10.71
C PRO A 103 2.11 18.74 9.72
N LEU A 104 2.06 18.40 8.42
CA LEU A 104 2.68 19.19 7.35
C LEU A 104 1.74 20.26 6.75
N LYS A 105 0.53 20.45 7.32
CA LYS A 105 -0.47 21.42 6.84
C LYS A 105 -0.82 21.27 5.36
N ARG A 106 -0.67 20.10 4.84
CA ARG A 106 -1.06 19.68 3.47
C ARG A 106 -1.36 18.20 3.43
N LEU A 107 -2.21 17.80 2.53
CA LEU A 107 -2.43 16.38 2.26
C LEU A 107 -1.23 15.73 1.55
N LEU A 108 -1.16 14.43 1.67
CA LEU A 108 -0.23 13.60 0.93
C LEU A 108 -0.47 13.75 -0.58
N ARG A 109 0.59 13.83 -1.36
CA ARG A 109 0.55 13.90 -2.83
C ARG A 109 0.95 12.56 -3.44
N PRO A 110 0.46 12.21 -4.62
CA PRO A 110 0.88 11.02 -5.35
C PRO A 110 2.41 10.91 -5.52
N GLN A 111 3.09 12.05 -5.70
CA GLN A 111 4.55 12.09 -5.82
C GLN A 111 5.24 11.63 -4.53
N ASP A 112 4.74 12.04 -3.37
CA ASP A 112 5.30 11.63 -2.08
C ASP A 112 5.26 10.08 -1.93
N VAL A 113 4.23 9.42 -2.47
CA VAL A 113 4.11 7.96 -2.50
C VAL A 113 5.03 7.34 -3.54
N ALA A 114 5.12 7.94 -4.73
CA ALA A 114 5.96 7.44 -5.82
C ALA A 114 7.44 7.43 -5.42
N ASP A 115 7.91 8.43 -4.69
CA ASP A 115 9.29 8.52 -4.21
C ASP A 115 9.63 7.37 -3.23
N VAL A 116 8.69 7.00 -2.35
CA VAL A 116 8.84 5.85 -1.45
C VAL A 116 8.84 4.53 -2.24
N ILE A 117 7.95 4.38 -3.22
CA ILE A 117 7.91 3.19 -4.09
C ILE A 117 9.23 3.05 -4.85
N ALA A 118 9.75 4.14 -5.43
CA ALA A 118 11.04 4.14 -6.12
C ALA A 118 12.18 3.72 -5.18
N SER A 119 12.20 4.24 -3.96
CA SER A 119 13.19 3.85 -2.95
C SER A 119 13.13 2.36 -2.62
N LEU A 120 11.94 1.79 -2.50
CA LEU A 120 11.75 0.36 -2.27
C LEU A 120 12.18 -0.51 -3.46
N ALA A 121 12.00 -0.02 -4.69
CA ALA A 121 12.40 -0.75 -5.89
C ALA A 121 13.92 -0.95 -5.97
N TYR A 122 14.70 -0.04 -5.40
CA TYR A 122 16.17 -0.11 -5.34
C TYR A 122 16.72 -0.54 -3.98
N ALA A 123 15.87 -0.81 -3.01
CA ALA A 123 16.29 -1.18 -1.66
C ALA A 123 17.04 -2.51 -1.62
N SER A 124 17.83 -2.69 -0.58
CA SER A 124 18.49 -3.97 -0.28
C SER A 124 17.47 -5.11 -0.22
N PRO A 125 17.81 -6.31 -0.73
CA PRO A 125 16.94 -7.49 -0.61
C PRO A 125 16.71 -7.94 0.84
N HIS A 126 17.48 -7.42 1.80
CA HIS A 126 17.21 -7.62 3.24
C HIS A 126 15.97 -6.83 3.72
N LEU A 127 15.53 -5.82 2.96
CA LEU A 127 14.27 -5.14 3.23
C LEU A 127 13.14 -5.92 2.57
N ASN A 128 12.52 -6.83 3.34
CA ASN A 128 11.51 -7.75 2.84
C ASN A 128 10.43 -8.00 3.89
N GLY A 129 9.16 -7.97 3.48
CA GLY A 129 8.01 -8.21 4.36
C GLY A 129 7.57 -7.00 5.20
N VAL A 130 8.06 -5.80 4.88
CA VAL A 130 7.72 -4.58 5.61
C VAL A 130 6.50 -3.87 5.02
N ASN A 131 5.81 -3.13 5.90
CA ASN A 131 4.78 -2.18 5.49
C ASN A 131 5.22 -0.78 5.96
N ILE A 132 5.36 0.15 5.02
CA ILE A 132 5.82 1.51 5.29
C ILE A 132 4.62 2.47 5.29
N PRO A 133 4.23 3.01 6.46
CA PRO A 133 3.23 4.07 6.53
C PRO A 133 3.78 5.36 5.89
N ILE A 134 2.95 6.01 5.08
CA ILE A 134 3.26 7.31 4.49
C ILE A 134 2.20 8.29 5.01
N ASN A 135 2.40 8.81 6.22
CA ASN A 135 1.38 9.51 6.99
C ASN A 135 1.93 10.64 7.88
N ALA A 136 3.14 11.12 7.61
CA ALA A 136 3.80 12.19 8.37
C ALA A 136 3.77 11.99 9.90
N GLY A 137 3.76 10.74 10.38
CA GLY A 137 3.72 10.42 11.81
C GLY A 137 2.34 10.51 12.46
N MET A 138 1.26 10.63 11.69
CA MET A 138 -0.11 10.66 12.26
C MET A 138 -0.50 9.34 12.95
N GLN A 139 0.04 8.24 12.48
CA GLN A 139 -0.13 6.91 13.11
C GLN A 139 1.21 6.19 13.07
N MET A 140 1.61 5.64 14.20
CA MET A 140 2.83 4.83 14.33
C MET A 140 2.45 3.35 14.43
N ILE A 141 3.32 2.49 13.92
CA ILE A 141 3.17 1.03 13.98
C ILE A 141 3.83 0.53 15.27
#